data_ac2c348be50521ed9ec91eb0f50c0494
#
_entry.id   ac2c348be50521ed9ec91eb0f50c0494
#
_cell.length_a   1.000
_cell.length_b   1.000
_cell.length_c   1.000
_cell.angle_alpha   90.00
_cell.angle_beta   90.00
_cell.angle_gamma   90.00
#
_symmetry.space_group_name_H-M   'P 1'
#
loop_
_entity.id
_entity.type
_entity.pdbx_description
1 polymer ?
#
loop_
_entity_poly.entity_id
_entity_poly.type
_entity_poly.pdbx_seq_one_letter_code
_entity_poly.pdbx_strand_id
1 'polypeptide(L)'
;MLLNSFGSKICGFSLYETSKPNLYRILKLNKKINFIKGDIRDLNSIQTAVNKFKPDIIFHLAAQSLVKDSYIDPHFTISTNAGGSNNILECCRLSKSLKSIVYITSDKCYENVEWIWGYRENDKLGGYDAYSSSKAASENIFSAYLESFLKQKKIGAASARAGNVIGGGDWSKDRIIPDIIRSISSKKKLVIRNPSSTRPWQHVLDPLMGYIILGMKTFRNNDYSGAWNFGPSNDKVFTVKDVVNQISKNLKINKNKFLLKNNKTANFKEARLLKLNCDKANEYLNWKPKLTSTESINLTSDWYKSYFYKKDMFTETQNQIKKYLKKYE
;
A
#
# COMPACT_ATOMS: atom_id res chain seq x y z
N MET A 1 -3.60 12.75 -5.25
CA MET A 1 -3.02 13.37 -6.46
C MET A 1 -3.39 12.58 -7.72
N LEU A 2 -3.18 11.26 -7.77
CA LEU A 2 -3.54 10.47 -8.96
C LEU A 2 -5.03 10.57 -9.32
N LEU A 3 -5.95 10.45 -8.34
CA LEU A 3 -7.39 10.66 -8.57
C LEU A 3 -7.73 12.09 -9.05
N ASN A 4 -6.99 13.11 -8.59
CA ASN A 4 -7.18 14.48 -9.10
C ASN A 4 -6.83 14.63 -10.59
N SER A 5 -5.91 13.81 -11.10
CA SER A 5 -5.58 13.80 -12.53
C SER A 5 -6.75 13.32 -13.40
N PHE A 6 -7.73 12.66 -12.80
CA PHE A 6 -8.98 12.22 -13.44
C PHE A 6 -10.19 13.08 -13.09
N GLY A 7 -9.98 14.27 -12.50
CA GLY A 7 -11.06 15.20 -12.17
C GLY A 7 -11.97 14.78 -11.00
N SER A 8 -11.55 13.82 -10.18
CA SER A 8 -12.36 13.30 -9.08
C SER A 8 -12.47 14.29 -7.92
N LYS A 9 -13.68 14.41 -7.31
CA LYS A 9 -13.87 15.06 -6.02
C LYS A 9 -13.42 14.12 -4.91
N ILE A 10 -12.52 14.56 -4.05
CA ILE A 10 -11.84 13.69 -3.09
C ILE A 10 -12.11 14.13 -1.65
N CYS A 11 -12.39 13.17 -0.78
CA CYS A 11 -12.39 13.32 0.66
C CYS A 11 -11.45 12.29 1.29
N GLY A 12 -10.51 12.74 2.10
CA GLY A 12 -9.68 11.89 2.93
C GLY A 12 -10.29 11.73 4.33
N PHE A 13 -10.26 10.49 4.86
CA PHE A 13 -10.62 10.18 6.23
C PHE A 13 -9.45 9.43 6.88
N SER A 14 -8.91 9.93 7.98
CA SER A 14 -7.76 9.34 8.66
C SER A 14 -7.60 9.91 10.07
N LEU A 15 -6.81 9.21 10.89
CA LEU A 15 -6.22 9.76 12.10
C LEU A 15 -5.27 10.93 11.79
N TYR A 16 -4.51 11.39 12.77
CA TYR A 16 -3.42 12.33 12.57
C TYR A 16 -2.26 11.72 11.81
N GLU A 17 -1.41 12.61 11.30
CA GLU A 17 -0.13 12.21 10.71
C GLU A 17 0.74 11.47 11.73
N THR A 18 1.24 10.31 11.34
CA THR A 18 2.04 9.42 12.18
C THR A 18 3.53 9.72 12.15
N SER A 19 3.99 10.58 11.22
CA SER A 19 5.40 10.91 11.05
C SER A 19 5.65 12.40 10.82
N LYS A 20 6.85 12.86 11.15
CA LYS A 20 7.40 14.17 10.79
C LYS A 20 8.80 13.94 10.19
N PRO A 21 9.02 14.28 8.89
CA PRO A 21 8.04 14.84 7.94
C PRO A 21 6.98 13.81 7.50
N ASN A 22 5.93 14.25 6.78
CA ASN A 22 4.93 13.40 6.17
C ASN A 22 4.49 13.95 4.81
N LEU A 23 4.04 13.05 3.93
CA LEU A 23 3.69 13.40 2.56
C LEU A 23 2.50 14.38 2.47
N TYR A 24 1.51 14.24 3.33
CA TYR A 24 0.32 15.09 3.35
C TYR A 24 0.67 16.58 3.51
N ARG A 25 1.57 16.89 4.46
CA ARG A 25 2.05 18.27 4.70
C ARG A 25 3.01 18.74 3.62
N ILE A 26 3.95 17.88 3.20
CA ILE A 26 4.92 18.21 2.14
C ILE A 26 4.20 18.63 0.86
N LEU A 27 3.13 17.94 0.49
CA LEU A 27 2.33 18.24 -0.70
C LEU A 27 1.22 19.27 -0.46
N LYS A 28 1.09 19.81 0.77
CA LYS A 28 0.06 20.80 1.15
C LYS A 28 -1.35 20.33 0.79
N LEU A 29 -1.65 19.03 0.98
CA LEU A 29 -2.91 18.42 0.56
C LEU A 29 -4.13 18.95 1.32
N ASN A 30 -3.94 19.50 2.53
CA ASN A 30 -4.99 20.18 3.29
C ASN A 30 -5.68 21.34 2.54
N LYS A 31 -5.00 21.91 1.54
CA LYS A 31 -5.54 22.98 0.67
C LYS A 31 -6.17 22.46 -0.61
N LYS A 32 -6.14 21.14 -0.85
CA LYS A 32 -6.45 20.55 -2.17
C LYS A 32 -7.52 19.47 -2.14
N ILE A 33 -7.79 18.91 -0.97
CA ILE A 33 -8.82 17.87 -0.79
C ILE A 33 -9.64 18.18 0.47
N ASN A 34 -10.87 17.71 0.51
CA ASN A 34 -11.62 17.67 1.76
C ASN A 34 -10.96 16.64 2.68
N PHE A 35 -10.82 16.98 3.95
CA PHE A 35 -10.24 16.08 4.95
C PHE A 35 -11.13 16.04 6.19
N ILE A 36 -11.48 14.83 6.60
CA ILE A 36 -12.21 14.54 7.83
C ILE A 36 -11.29 13.72 8.72
N LYS A 37 -11.01 14.25 9.92
CA LYS A 37 -10.27 13.53 10.92
C LYS A 37 -11.18 12.53 11.60
N GLY A 38 -10.73 11.27 11.71
CA GLY A 38 -11.44 10.22 12.43
C GLY A 38 -10.64 8.93 12.51
N ASP A 39 -11.14 8.04 13.35
CA ASP A 39 -10.57 6.71 13.56
C ASP A 39 -11.47 5.67 12.91
N ILE A 40 -10.90 4.74 12.14
CA ILE A 40 -11.68 3.66 11.51
C ILE A 40 -12.23 2.65 12.52
N ARG A 41 -11.75 2.66 13.76
CA ARG A 41 -12.29 1.85 14.86
C ARG A 41 -13.60 2.41 15.41
N ASP A 42 -13.92 3.67 15.10
CA ASP A 42 -15.17 4.33 15.46
C ASP A 42 -16.15 4.31 14.29
N LEU A 43 -17.10 3.38 14.35
CA LEU A 43 -18.15 3.21 13.35
C LEU A 43 -18.96 4.50 13.11
N ASN A 44 -19.33 5.21 14.18
CA ASN A 44 -20.15 6.43 14.08
C ASN A 44 -19.39 7.54 13.36
N SER A 45 -18.10 7.67 13.62
CA SER A 45 -17.23 8.64 12.92
C SER A 45 -17.16 8.37 11.43
N ILE A 46 -17.02 7.09 11.02
CA ILE A 46 -17.01 6.72 9.61
C ILE A 46 -18.38 6.97 8.97
N GLN A 47 -19.47 6.54 9.60
CA GLN A 47 -20.84 6.75 9.08
C GLN A 47 -21.13 8.23 8.86
N THR A 48 -20.76 9.08 9.82
CA THR A 48 -20.92 10.52 9.71
C THR A 48 -20.15 11.08 8.50
N ALA A 49 -18.91 10.64 8.29
CA ALA A 49 -18.11 11.06 7.15
C ALA A 49 -18.70 10.58 5.81
N VAL A 50 -19.11 9.32 5.73
CA VAL A 50 -19.73 8.74 4.52
C VAL A 50 -21.06 9.43 4.19
N ASN A 51 -21.92 9.66 5.18
CA ASN A 51 -23.21 10.34 4.99
C ASN A 51 -23.04 11.81 4.57
N LYS A 52 -22.03 12.48 5.10
CA LYS A 52 -21.74 13.89 4.76
C LYS A 52 -21.18 14.02 3.36
N PHE A 53 -20.22 13.18 2.97
CA PHE A 53 -19.53 13.29 1.68
C PHE A 53 -20.29 12.58 0.55
N LYS A 54 -21.03 11.51 0.86
CA LYS A 54 -21.80 10.64 -0.08
C LYS A 54 -20.92 10.15 -1.24
N PRO A 55 -19.86 9.38 -0.96
CA PRO A 55 -18.95 8.91 -2.00
C PRO A 55 -19.63 7.91 -2.94
N ASP A 56 -19.25 7.94 -4.22
CA ASP A 56 -19.59 6.90 -5.19
C ASP A 56 -18.66 5.69 -5.02
N ILE A 57 -17.38 5.95 -4.75
CA ILE A 57 -16.35 4.92 -4.58
C ILE A 57 -15.57 5.17 -3.29
N ILE A 58 -15.34 4.12 -2.52
CA ILE A 58 -14.45 4.13 -1.35
C ILE A 58 -13.18 3.34 -1.67
N PHE A 59 -12.01 3.94 -1.43
CA PHE A 59 -10.73 3.25 -1.38
C PHE A 59 -10.30 3.13 0.09
N HIS A 60 -10.41 1.94 0.66
CA HIS A 60 -10.06 1.71 2.06
C HIS A 60 -8.59 1.29 2.19
N LEU A 61 -7.71 2.27 2.45
CA LEU A 61 -6.27 2.07 2.63
C LEU A 61 -5.82 2.18 4.10
N ALA A 62 -6.74 2.57 4.99
CA ALA A 62 -6.40 2.79 6.40
C ALA A 62 -6.08 1.46 7.09
N ALA A 63 -4.92 1.40 7.74
CA ALA A 63 -4.46 0.23 8.48
C ALA A 63 -3.30 0.60 9.42
N GLN A 64 -3.06 -0.22 10.45
CA GLN A 64 -1.74 -0.33 11.07
C GLN A 64 -0.89 -1.22 10.16
N SER A 65 0.17 -0.66 9.53
CA SER A 65 0.89 -1.30 8.42
C SER A 65 2.29 -1.80 8.75
N LEU A 66 2.73 -1.66 10.01
CA LEU A 66 4.08 -2.01 10.45
C LEU A 66 4.09 -3.34 11.21
N VAL A 67 4.75 -4.35 10.64
CA VAL A 67 4.84 -5.68 11.25
C VAL A 67 5.46 -5.63 12.65
N LYS A 68 6.51 -4.81 12.84
CA LYS A 68 7.13 -4.69 14.17
C LYS A 68 6.20 -4.11 15.22
N ASP A 69 5.41 -3.10 14.86
CA ASP A 69 4.45 -2.50 15.78
C ASP A 69 3.38 -3.50 16.19
N SER A 70 3.06 -4.49 15.33
CA SER A 70 2.12 -5.55 15.67
C SER A 70 2.62 -6.51 16.76
N TYR A 71 3.93 -6.61 16.94
CA TYR A 71 4.52 -7.36 18.08
C TYR A 71 4.54 -6.53 19.38
N ILE A 72 4.54 -5.20 19.25
CA ILE A 72 4.52 -4.29 20.41
C ILE A 72 3.08 -4.13 20.92
N ASP A 73 2.14 -3.90 19.99
CA ASP A 73 0.72 -3.75 20.30
C ASP A 73 -0.14 -4.55 19.32
N PRO A 74 -0.31 -5.86 19.58
CA PRO A 74 -1.14 -6.72 18.75
C PRO A 74 -2.62 -6.36 18.83
N HIS A 75 -3.11 -5.90 19.99
CA HIS A 75 -4.50 -5.49 20.17
C HIS A 75 -4.84 -4.29 19.28
N PHE A 76 -4.02 -3.25 19.27
CA PHE A 76 -4.20 -2.11 18.37
C PHE A 76 -4.16 -2.52 16.90
N THR A 77 -3.24 -3.42 16.53
CA THR A 77 -3.13 -3.94 15.17
C THR A 77 -4.39 -4.67 14.72
N ILE A 78 -4.89 -5.59 15.52
CA ILE A 78 -6.08 -6.39 15.20
C ILE A 78 -7.33 -5.52 15.21
N SER A 79 -7.52 -4.68 16.24
CA SER A 79 -8.67 -3.77 16.32
C SER A 79 -8.72 -2.76 15.19
N THR A 80 -7.56 -2.31 14.71
CA THR A 80 -7.47 -1.40 13.56
C THR A 80 -7.69 -2.13 12.24
N ASN A 81 -6.96 -3.21 11.99
CA ASN A 81 -6.97 -3.87 10.69
C ASN A 81 -8.25 -4.71 10.47
N ALA A 82 -8.60 -5.58 11.41
CA ALA A 82 -9.81 -6.39 11.31
C ALA A 82 -11.06 -5.63 11.78
N GLY A 83 -11.02 -5.02 12.96
CA GLY A 83 -12.16 -4.28 13.51
C GLY A 83 -12.52 -3.04 12.70
N GLY A 84 -11.53 -2.19 12.37
CA GLY A 84 -11.74 -1.00 11.54
C GLY A 84 -12.23 -1.36 10.13
N SER A 85 -11.75 -2.47 9.60
CA SER A 85 -12.21 -3.01 8.31
C SER A 85 -13.65 -3.50 8.36
N ASN A 86 -14.04 -4.16 9.44
CA ASN A 86 -15.45 -4.51 9.67
C ASN A 86 -16.34 -3.24 9.68
N ASN A 87 -15.90 -2.20 10.37
CA ASN A 87 -16.66 -0.95 10.45
C ASN A 87 -16.85 -0.27 9.09
N ILE A 88 -15.82 -0.26 8.23
CA ILE A 88 -15.98 0.32 6.88
C ILE A 88 -16.91 -0.50 6.00
N LEU A 89 -16.89 -1.84 6.09
CA LEU A 89 -17.79 -2.71 5.36
C LEU A 89 -19.24 -2.55 5.85
N GLU A 90 -19.45 -2.37 7.15
CA GLU A 90 -20.76 -2.05 7.72
C GLU A 90 -21.28 -0.70 7.20
N CYS A 91 -20.41 0.33 7.15
CA CYS A 91 -20.77 1.60 6.53
C CYS A 91 -21.14 1.45 5.04
N CYS A 92 -20.44 0.59 4.29
CA CYS A 92 -20.80 0.28 2.90
C CYS A 92 -22.17 -0.38 2.83
N ARG A 93 -22.45 -1.36 3.70
CA ARG A 93 -23.73 -2.05 3.78
C ARG A 93 -24.89 -1.09 4.08
N LEU A 94 -24.69 -0.09 4.91
CA LEU A 94 -25.70 0.90 5.31
C LEU A 94 -25.80 2.08 4.34
N SER A 95 -24.82 2.29 3.48
CA SER A 95 -24.81 3.41 2.55
C SER A 95 -25.90 3.30 1.48
N LYS A 96 -26.52 4.47 1.16
CA LYS A 96 -27.50 4.60 0.07
C LYS A 96 -26.88 5.15 -1.21
N SER A 97 -25.68 5.72 -1.15
CA SER A 97 -25.03 6.39 -2.29
C SER A 97 -23.88 5.58 -2.89
N LEU A 98 -23.28 4.70 -2.10
CA LEU A 98 -22.09 3.96 -2.51
C LEU A 98 -22.38 2.99 -3.66
N LYS A 99 -21.54 3.00 -4.67
CA LYS A 99 -21.57 2.10 -5.81
C LYS A 99 -20.43 1.08 -5.79
N SER A 100 -19.28 1.45 -5.24
CA SER A 100 -18.12 0.57 -5.24
C SER A 100 -17.20 0.79 -4.03
N ILE A 101 -16.55 -0.29 -3.59
CA ILE A 101 -15.45 -0.23 -2.63
C ILE A 101 -14.26 -1.06 -3.15
N VAL A 102 -13.07 -0.47 -3.11
CA VAL A 102 -11.78 -1.17 -3.22
C VAL A 102 -11.15 -1.23 -1.84
N TYR A 103 -10.97 -2.43 -1.35
CA TYR A 103 -10.58 -2.75 0.01
C TYR A 103 -9.14 -3.28 0.02
N ILE A 104 -8.19 -2.47 0.49
CA ILE A 104 -6.77 -2.78 0.36
C ILE A 104 -6.27 -3.60 1.56
N THR A 105 -5.78 -4.80 1.28
CA THR A 105 -5.17 -5.67 2.27
C THR A 105 -3.65 -5.77 2.08
N SER A 106 -3.09 -6.94 1.84
CA SER A 106 -1.65 -7.16 1.66
C SER A 106 -1.40 -8.56 1.12
N ASP A 107 -0.25 -8.77 0.48
CA ASP A 107 0.31 -10.08 0.19
C ASP A 107 0.49 -10.96 1.44
N LYS A 108 0.65 -10.35 2.61
CA LYS A 108 0.79 -11.04 3.90
C LYS A 108 -0.51 -11.65 4.45
N CYS A 109 -1.64 -11.51 3.73
CA CYS A 109 -2.87 -12.22 4.06
C CYS A 109 -2.81 -13.71 3.72
N TYR A 110 -1.88 -14.14 2.89
CA TYR A 110 -1.70 -15.55 2.54
C TYR A 110 -0.94 -16.33 3.62
N GLU A 111 -1.30 -17.61 3.81
CA GLU A 111 -0.48 -18.55 4.55
C GLU A 111 0.82 -18.78 3.77
N ASN A 112 1.91 -18.16 4.22
CA ASN A 112 3.17 -18.24 3.49
C ASN A 112 3.95 -19.50 3.82
N VAL A 113 3.96 -20.43 2.88
CA VAL A 113 4.73 -21.69 2.92
C VAL A 113 6.07 -21.60 2.16
N GLU A 114 6.45 -20.39 1.74
CA GLU A 114 7.74 -20.09 1.06
C GLU A 114 7.99 -20.90 -0.21
N TRP A 115 6.94 -21.29 -0.94
CA TRP A 115 7.07 -21.97 -2.22
C TRP A 115 7.54 -21.03 -3.34
N ILE A 116 7.94 -21.60 -4.48
CA ILE A 116 8.52 -20.85 -5.60
C ILE A 116 7.47 -20.13 -6.47
N TRP A 117 6.22 -20.57 -6.38
CA TRP A 117 5.11 -19.98 -7.17
C TRP A 117 4.55 -18.71 -6.52
N GLY A 118 3.96 -17.85 -7.34
CA GLY A 118 3.19 -16.71 -6.85
C GLY A 118 1.84 -17.17 -6.28
N TYR A 119 1.42 -16.59 -5.14
CA TYR A 119 0.11 -16.82 -4.55
C TYR A 119 -0.99 -16.27 -5.45
N ARG A 120 -2.03 -17.08 -5.67
CA ARG A 120 -3.24 -16.71 -6.41
C ARG A 120 -4.33 -16.29 -5.44
N GLU A 121 -5.36 -15.62 -5.96
CA GLU A 121 -6.41 -15.04 -5.13
C GLU A 121 -7.21 -16.07 -4.32
N ASN A 122 -7.27 -17.31 -4.77
CA ASN A 122 -7.94 -18.44 -4.13
C ASN A 122 -7.02 -19.32 -3.26
N ASP A 123 -5.72 -18.98 -3.14
CA ASP A 123 -4.83 -19.71 -2.26
C ASP A 123 -5.14 -19.40 -0.78
N LYS A 124 -4.73 -20.30 0.11
CA LYS A 124 -5.07 -20.27 1.54
C LYS A 124 -4.65 -18.97 2.21
N LEU A 125 -5.59 -18.38 2.95
CA LEU A 125 -5.34 -17.23 3.80
C LEU A 125 -4.83 -17.67 5.16
N GLY A 126 -3.95 -16.86 5.77
CA GLY A 126 -3.39 -17.13 7.09
C GLY A 126 -2.20 -16.24 7.40
N GLY A 127 -1.69 -16.34 8.62
CA GLY A 127 -0.50 -15.63 9.04
C GLY A 127 -0.09 -15.97 10.45
N TYR A 128 1.23 -15.98 10.72
CA TYR A 128 1.79 -16.38 12.00
C TYR A 128 2.12 -15.22 12.93
N ASP A 129 1.99 -13.99 12.47
CA ASP A 129 2.13 -12.79 13.28
C ASP A 129 0.82 -11.98 13.31
N ALA A 130 0.67 -11.09 14.30
CA ALA A 130 -0.57 -10.34 14.50
C ALA A 130 -0.94 -9.45 13.31
N TYR A 131 0.05 -8.91 12.56
CA TYR A 131 -0.20 -8.15 11.35
C TYR A 131 -0.75 -9.05 10.23
N SER A 132 -0.06 -10.14 9.92
CA SER A 132 -0.46 -11.08 8.86
C SER A 132 -1.82 -11.70 9.16
N SER A 133 -2.04 -12.16 10.41
CA SER A 133 -3.34 -12.67 10.86
C SER A 133 -4.45 -11.62 10.74
N SER A 134 -4.18 -10.35 11.11
CA SER A 134 -5.17 -9.28 10.97
C SER A 134 -5.56 -9.00 9.53
N LYS A 135 -4.62 -9.15 8.58
CA LYS A 135 -4.89 -9.01 7.14
C LYS A 135 -5.66 -10.19 6.57
N ALA A 136 -5.36 -11.41 7.02
CA ALA A 136 -6.14 -12.61 6.66
C ALA A 136 -7.58 -12.52 7.21
N ALA A 137 -7.75 -12.11 8.48
CA ALA A 137 -9.06 -11.87 9.07
C ALA A 137 -9.85 -10.80 8.30
N SER A 138 -9.18 -9.73 7.86
CA SER A 138 -9.80 -8.69 7.03
C SER A 138 -10.33 -9.24 5.71
N GLU A 139 -9.62 -10.14 5.04
CA GLU A 139 -10.08 -10.80 3.81
C GLU A 139 -11.29 -11.70 4.06
N ASN A 140 -11.30 -12.46 5.17
CA ASN A 140 -12.44 -13.31 5.53
C ASN A 140 -13.69 -12.46 5.85
N ILE A 141 -13.53 -11.36 6.60
CA ILE A 141 -14.61 -10.42 6.89
C ILE A 141 -15.13 -9.80 5.59
N PHE A 142 -14.22 -9.38 4.69
CA PHE A 142 -14.58 -8.85 3.38
C PHE A 142 -15.41 -9.86 2.58
N SER A 143 -14.98 -11.12 2.50
CA SER A 143 -15.70 -12.18 1.79
C SER A 143 -17.09 -12.39 2.36
N ALA A 144 -17.25 -12.41 3.68
CA ALA A 144 -18.53 -12.55 4.35
C ALA A 144 -19.50 -11.40 3.99
N TYR A 145 -19.01 -10.14 4.05
CA TYR A 145 -19.84 -8.98 3.67
C TYR A 145 -20.18 -8.96 2.19
N LEU A 146 -19.24 -9.33 1.31
CA LEU A 146 -19.47 -9.41 -0.13
C LEU A 146 -20.61 -10.37 -0.43
N GLU A 147 -20.51 -11.61 0.07
CA GLU A 147 -21.48 -12.66 -0.26
C GLU A 147 -22.85 -12.45 0.40
N SER A 148 -22.85 -12.04 1.69
CA SER A 148 -24.09 -11.93 2.45
C SER A 148 -24.88 -10.65 2.19
N PHE A 149 -24.19 -9.54 1.81
CA PHE A 149 -24.84 -8.22 1.80
C PHE A 149 -24.60 -7.39 0.55
N LEU A 150 -23.33 -7.23 0.10
CA LEU A 150 -23.00 -6.21 -0.89
C LEU A 150 -23.44 -6.61 -2.30
N LYS A 151 -23.37 -7.90 -2.64
CA LYS A 151 -23.90 -8.44 -3.91
C LYS A 151 -25.40 -8.17 -4.06
N GLN A 152 -26.18 -8.42 -3.00
CA GLN A 152 -27.63 -8.19 -3.01
C GLN A 152 -27.97 -6.71 -3.20
N LYS A 153 -27.14 -5.82 -2.67
CA LYS A 153 -27.30 -4.36 -2.82
C LYS A 153 -26.72 -3.82 -4.12
N LYS A 154 -26.16 -4.67 -4.96
CA LYS A 154 -25.47 -4.30 -6.21
C LYS A 154 -24.35 -3.29 -5.99
N ILE A 155 -23.66 -3.36 -4.83
CA ILE A 155 -22.45 -2.60 -4.54
C ILE A 155 -21.26 -3.44 -5.01
N GLY A 156 -20.51 -2.94 -5.99
CA GLY A 156 -19.30 -3.59 -6.44
C GLY A 156 -18.22 -3.54 -5.34
N ALA A 157 -17.68 -4.70 -4.95
CA ALA A 157 -16.71 -4.75 -3.87
C ALA A 157 -15.54 -5.65 -4.21
N ALA A 158 -14.33 -5.12 -4.11
CA ALA A 158 -13.14 -5.88 -4.42
C ALA A 158 -12.05 -5.67 -3.37
N SER A 159 -11.40 -6.76 -2.93
CA SER A 159 -10.18 -6.67 -2.15
C SER A 159 -8.97 -6.62 -3.08
N ALA A 160 -7.97 -5.82 -2.71
CA ALA A 160 -6.75 -5.63 -3.48
C ALA A 160 -5.54 -5.95 -2.60
N ARG A 161 -4.75 -6.95 -3.02
CA ARG A 161 -3.58 -7.46 -2.32
C ARG A 161 -2.33 -6.99 -3.03
N ALA A 162 -1.48 -6.25 -2.33
CA ALA A 162 -0.19 -5.82 -2.84
C ALA A 162 0.88 -5.89 -1.75
N GLY A 163 2.12 -6.06 -2.14
CA GLY A 163 3.25 -6.09 -1.21
C GLY A 163 4.47 -5.36 -1.72
N ASN A 164 5.37 -4.98 -0.79
CA ASN A 164 6.65 -4.35 -1.07
C ASN A 164 6.56 -3.08 -1.93
N VAL A 165 5.54 -2.28 -1.69
CA VAL A 165 5.30 -1.01 -2.38
C VAL A 165 6.28 0.05 -1.89
N ILE A 166 6.95 0.75 -2.82
CA ILE A 166 7.89 1.83 -2.55
C ILE A 166 7.49 3.09 -3.30
N GLY A 167 7.89 4.25 -2.80
CA GLY A 167 7.62 5.54 -3.44
C GLY A 167 8.19 6.70 -2.65
N GLY A 168 8.22 7.86 -3.27
CA GLY A 168 8.64 9.08 -2.60
C GLY A 168 7.67 9.52 -1.51
N GLY A 169 8.20 10.09 -0.42
CA GLY A 169 7.40 10.63 0.68
C GLY A 169 6.95 9.62 1.74
N ASP A 170 7.43 8.39 1.71
CA ASP A 170 7.32 7.47 2.83
C ASP A 170 8.39 7.81 3.89
N TRP A 171 7.94 8.04 5.12
CA TRP A 171 8.81 8.36 6.26
C TRP A 171 8.65 7.37 7.40
N SER A 172 7.99 6.24 7.16
CA SER A 172 7.72 5.21 8.16
C SER A 172 9.03 4.59 8.68
N LYS A 173 9.06 4.28 9.96
CA LYS A 173 10.19 3.58 10.58
C LYS A 173 10.24 2.12 10.12
N ASP A 174 11.41 1.51 10.26
CA ASP A 174 11.62 0.07 10.00
C ASP A 174 11.29 -0.38 8.56
N ARG A 175 11.29 0.56 7.63
CA ARG A 175 11.24 0.30 6.18
C ARG A 175 12.55 0.73 5.55
N ILE A 176 13.10 -0.12 4.69
CA ILE A 176 14.47 0.03 4.17
C ILE A 176 14.72 1.38 3.51
N ILE A 177 13.84 1.85 2.62
CA ILE A 177 14.04 3.11 1.90
C ILE A 177 13.95 4.32 2.84
N PRO A 178 12.89 4.50 3.63
CA PRO A 178 12.84 5.55 4.65
C PRO A 178 14.04 5.53 5.61
N ASP A 179 14.52 4.35 6.02
CA ASP A 179 15.67 4.23 6.90
C ASP A 179 16.97 4.68 6.22
N ILE A 180 17.18 4.35 4.95
CA ILE A 180 18.28 4.87 4.13
C ILE A 180 18.21 6.40 4.06
N ILE A 181 17.03 6.95 3.74
CA ILE A 181 16.83 8.40 3.62
C ILE A 181 17.12 9.12 4.93
N ARG A 182 16.63 8.61 6.07
CA ARG A 182 16.95 9.17 7.39
C ARG A 182 18.45 9.10 7.73
N SER A 183 19.13 8.06 7.26
CA SER A 183 20.57 7.90 7.50
C SER A 183 21.42 9.01 6.87
N ILE A 184 20.92 9.68 5.83
CA ILE A 184 21.64 10.78 5.16
C ILE A 184 21.97 11.90 6.15
N SER A 185 20.99 12.29 6.96
CA SER A 185 21.14 13.35 7.99
C SER A 185 21.63 12.82 9.34
N SER A 186 21.71 11.49 9.51
CA SER A 186 22.15 10.88 10.76
C SER A 186 23.66 10.76 10.84
N LYS A 187 24.25 10.99 12.03
CA LYS A 187 25.65 10.68 12.31
C LYS A 187 25.90 9.17 12.49
N LYS A 188 24.86 8.39 12.77
CA LYS A 188 24.93 6.93 13.01
C LYS A 188 24.90 6.15 11.69
N LYS A 189 25.62 5.03 11.68
CA LYS A 189 25.55 4.07 10.57
C LYS A 189 24.23 3.31 10.61
N LEU A 190 23.61 3.13 9.46
CA LEU A 190 22.40 2.30 9.32
C LEU A 190 22.79 0.81 9.25
N VAL A 191 22.23 0.01 10.11
CA VAL A 191 22.42 -1.45 10.12
C VAL A 191 21.42 -2.09 9.17
N ILE A 192 21.92 -2.76 8.14
CA ILE A 192 21.11 -3.58 7.21
C ILE A 192 21.18 -5.02 7.71
N ARG A 193 20.06 -5.55 8.22
CA ARG A 193 20.03 -6.80 8.97
C ARG A 193 20.04 -8.05 8.09
N ASN A 194 19.36 -8.02 6.94
CA ASN A 194 19.21 -9.14 6.02
C ASN A 194 19.51 -8.70 4.58
N PRO A 195 20.78 -8.40 4.25
CA PRO A 195 21.16 -7.82 2.96
C PRO A 195 20.87 -8.73 1.76
N SER A 196 20.88 -10.04 1.95
CA SER A 196 20.61 -11.05 0.90
C SER A 196 19.12 -11.36 0.68
N SER A 197 18.24 -10.88 1.55
CA SER A 197 16.80 -11.08 1.37
C SER A 197 16.31 -10.41 0.09
N THR A 198 15.52 -11.13 -0.69
CA THR A 198 14.87 -10.62 -1.89
C THR A 198 13.45 -10.17 -1.59
N ARG A 199 12.99 -9.13 -2.30
CA ARG A 199 11.60 -8.68 -2.22
C ARG A 199 11.15 -8.25 -3.61
N PRO A 200 9.87 -8.48 -3.94
CA PRO A 200 9.27 -8.05 -5.19
C PRO A 200 8.90 -6.55 -5.11
N TRP A 201 9.91 -5.69 -5.29
CA TRP A 201 9.75 -4.23 -5.18
C TRP A 201 8.91 -3.67 -6.33
N GLN A 202 7.87 -2.90 -6.01
CA GLN A 202 7.06 -2.19 -6.99
C GLN A 202 6.86 -0.73 -6.61
N HIS A 203 6.76 0.16 -7.60
CA HIS A 203 6.45 1.56 -7.34
C HIS A 203 4.98 1.75 -7.00
N VAL A 204 4.69 2.64 -6.06
CA VAL A 204 3.33 2.91 -5.57
C VAL A 204 2.32 3.26 -6.67
N LEU A 205 2.76 3.84 -7.77
CA LEU A 205 1.87 4.20 -8.89
C LEU A 205 1.27 2.97 -9.58
N ASP A 206 1.99 1.85 -9.66
CA ASP A 206 1.47 0.62 -10.29
C ASP A 206 0.26 0.04 -9.55
N PRO A 207 0.33 -0.32 -8.26
CA PRO A 207 -0.85 -0.82 -7.56
C PRO A 207 -1.94 0.24 -7.41
N LEU A 208 -1.61 1.53 -7.22
CA LEU A 208 -2.63 2.58 -7.16
C LEU A 208 -3.43 2.70 -8.46
N MET A 209 -2.78 2.57 -9.62
CA MET A 209 -3.50 2.54 -10.89
C MET A 209 -4.36 1.29 -11.02
N GLY A 210 -3.86 0.13 -10.58
CA GLY A 210 -4.65 -1.10 -10.49
C GLY A 210 -5.89 -0.93 -9.63
N TYR A 211 -5.77 -0.30 -8.47
CA TYR A 211 -6.91 -0.02 -7.59
C TYR A 211 -7.94 0.90 -8.24
N ILE A 212 -7.50 1.92 -8.98
CA ILE A 212 -8.39 2.83 -9.69
C ILE A 212 -9.14 2.09 -10.81
N ILE A 213 -8.42 1.32 -11.62
CA ILE A 213 -9.04 0.50 -12.68
C ILE A 213 -10.06 -0.46 -12.07
N LEU A 214 -9.70 -1.15 -10.99
CA LEU A 214 -10.57 -2.08 -10.28
C LEU A 214 -11.81 -1.37 -9.73
N GLY A 215 -11.65 -0.20 -9.09
CA GLY A 215 -12.76 0.61 -8.59
C GLY A 215 -13.71 1.07 -9.68
N MET A 216 -13.20 1.45 -10.85
CA MET A 216 -14.02 1.81 -12.01
C MET A 216 -14.74 0.61 -12.63
N LYS A 217 -14.10 -0.55 -12.67
CA LYS A 217 -14.68 -1.80 -13.18
C LYS A 217 -15.82 -2.27 -12.27
N THR A 218 -15.56 -2.35 -10.96
CA THR A 218 -16.58 -2.74 -9.96
C THR A 218 -17.72 -1.71 -9.84
N PHE A 219 -17.46 -0.42 -10.07
CA PHE A 219 -18.50 0.60 -10.16
C PHE A 219 -19.49 0.37 -11.29
N ARG A 220 -19.01 -0.16 -12.43
CA ARG A 220 -19.82 -0.41 -13.64
C ARG A 220 -20.46 -1.79 -13.66
N ASN A 221 -19.74 -2.78 -13.17
CA ASN A 221 -20.16 -4.18 -13.22
C ASN A 221 -19.67 -4.94 -11.97
N ASN A 222 -20.61 -5.54 -11.25
CA ASN A 222 -20.35 -6.30 -10.03
C ASN A 222 -19.60 -7.63 -10.27
N ASP A 223 -19.49 -8.12 -11.49
CA ASP A 223 -18.74 -9.34 -11.84
C ASP A 223 -17.23 -9.21 -11.53
N TYR A 224 -16.74 -7.97 -11.43
CA TYR A 224 -15.39 -7.69 -11.00
C TYR A 224 -15.20 -7.72 -9.47
N SER A 225 -16.25 -8.04 -8.70
CA SER A 225 -16.14 -8.18 -7.24
C SER A 225 -15.31 -9.41 -6.86
N GLY A 226 -14.69 -9.35 -5.67
CA GLY A 226 -13.82 -10.42 -5.16
C GLY A 226 -12.38 -9.98 -4.97
N ALA A 227 -11.46 -10.94 -4.79
CA ALA A 227 -10.06 -10.67 -4.49
C ALA A 227 -9.21 -10.50 -5.75
N TRP A 228 -8.21 -9.59 -5.68
CA TRP A 228 -7.30 -9.26 -6.78
C TRP A 228 -5.88 -9.03 -6.29
N ASN A 229 -4.90 -9.58 -7.00
CA ASN A 229 -3.48 -9.40 -6.72
C ASN A 229 -2.85 -8.33 -7.62
N PHE A 230 -1.99 -7.50 -7.02
CA PHE A 230 -1.22 -6.45 -7.72
C PHE A 230 0.25 -6.54 -7.30
N GLY A 231 1.07 -7.17 -8.09
CA GLY A 231 2.50 -7.38 -7.87
C GLY A 231 3.37 -6.70 -8.93
N PRO A 232 4.70 -6.66 -8.72
CA PRO A 232 5.63 -6.08 -9.67
C PRO A 232 5.77 -6.93 -10.93
N SER A 233 6.41 -6.35 -11.96
CA SER A 233 6.90 -7.11 -13.12
C SER A 233 7.89 -8.19 -12.68
N ASN A 234 7.92 -9.31 -13.41
CA ASN A 234 8.86 -10.42 -13.18
C ASN A 234 10.22 -10.18 -13.85
N ASP A 235 10.68 -8.90 -13.94
CA ASP A 235 11.91 -8.54 -14.64
C ASP A 235 13.17 -8.94 -13.85
N LYS A 236 13.46 -8.24 -12.79
CA LYS A 236 14.67 -8.46 -11.97
C LYS A 236 14.32 -8.49 -10.49
N VAL A 237 14.78 -9.54 -9.83
CA VAL A 237 14.65 -9.65 -8.37
C VAL A 237 15.82 -8.92 -7.72
N PHE A 238 15.51 -7.90 -6.91
CA PHE A 238 16.51 -7.15 -6.16
C PHE A 238 16.61 -7.65 -4.73
N THR A 239 17.83 -7.88 -4.26
CA THR A 239 18.11 -8.05 -2.84
C THR A 239 18.03 -6.71 -2.11
N VAL A 240 17.88 -6.73 -0.79
CA VAL A 240 17.96 -5.52 0.03
C VAL A 240 19.28 -4.78 -0.21
N LYS A 241 20.41 -5.51 -0.36
CA LYS A 241 21.73 -4.94 -0.69
C LYS A 241 21.71 -4.21 -2.05
N ASP A 242 21.06 -4.78 -3.06
CA ASP A 242 20.97 -4.14 -4.38
C ASP A 242 20.18 -2.84 -4.31
N VAL A 243 19.07 -2.81 -3.57
CA VAL A 243 18.28 -1.59 -3.33
C VAL A 243 19.13 -0.53 -2.63
N VAL A 244 19.85 -0.89 -1.56
CA VAL A 244 20.77 0.01 -0.84
C VAL A 244 21.83 0.58 -1.80
N ASN A 245 22.44 -0.27 -2.61
CA ASN A 245 23.46 0.15 -3.57
C ASN A 245 22.91 1.10 -4.63
N GLN A 246 21.72 0.78 -5.20
CA GLN A 246 21.11 1.60 -6.23
C GLN A 246 20.70 2.99 -5.70
N ILE A 247 20.05 3.04 -4.54
CA ILE A 247 19.66 4.30 -3.89
C ILE A 247 20.91 5.12 -3.52
N SER A 248 21.95 4.46 -2.98
CA SER A 248 23.20 5.13 -2.62
C SER A 248 23.88 5.76 -3.83
N LYS A 249 23.89 5.06 -4.97
CA LYS A 249 24.39 5.59 -6.24
C LYS A 249 23.58 6.82 -6.69
N ASN A 250 22.23 6.70 -6.71
CA ASN A 250 21.33 7.74 -7.19
C ASN A 250 21.40 9.02 -6.34
N LEU A 251 21.55 8.87 -5.03
CA LEU A 251 21.59 9.98 -4.07
C LEU A 251 23.02 10.38 -3.66
N LYS A 252 24.04 9.75 -4.25
CA LYS A 252 25.47 9.98 -3.93
C LYS A 252 25.78 9.80 -2.44
N ILE A 253 25.19 8.78 -1.79
CA ILE A 253 25.43 8.46 -0.38
C ILE A 253 26.72 7.65 -0.25
N ASN A 254 27.58 8.03 0.69
CA ASN A 254 28.78 7.26 1.00
C ASN A 254 28.39 5.88 1.57
N LYS A 255 28.92 4.81 0.97
CA LYS A 255 28.63 3.41 1.36
C LYS A 255 29.06 3.09 2.80
N ASN A 256 30.01 3.83 3.36
CA ASN A 256 30.45 3.69 4.76
C ASN A 256 29.33 4.06 5.77
N LYS A 257 28.22 4.64 5.31
CA LYS A 257 27.01 4.87 6.11
C LYS A 257 26.26 3.58 6.47
N PHE A 258 26.58 2.47 5.82
CA PHE A 258 25.85 1.20 6.00
C PHE A 258 26.73 0.14 6.64
N LEU A 259 26.15 -0.60 7.60
CA LEU A 259 26.72 -1.81 8.19
C LEU A 259 25.84 -2.98 7.74
N LEU A 260 26.39 -3.86 6.92
CA LEU A 260 25.71 -5.08 6.51
C LEU A 260 25.94 -6.12 7.61
N LYS A 261 24.88 -6.61 8.24
CA LYS A 261 24.91 -7.67 9.24
C LYS A 261 23.95 -8.78 8.82
N ASN A 262 24.45 -10.01 8.78
CA ASN A 262 23.57 -11.18 8.68
C ASN A 262 23.11 -11.55 10.09
N ASN A 263 21.95 -11.07 10.50
CA ASN A 263 21.37 -11.42 11.79
C ASN A 263 20.69 -12.80 11.69
N LYS A 264 21.36 -13.85 12.16
CA LYS A 264 20.79 -15.18 12.33
C LYS A 264 19.80 -15.25 13.52
N THR A 265 19.78 -14.24 14.38
CA THR A 265 19.04 -14.23 15.66
C THR A 265 17.93 -13.16 15.73
N ALA A 266 17.30 -12.83 14.59
CA ALA A 266 16.16 -11.94 14.65
C ALA A 266 14.97 -12.67 15.32
N ASN A 267 14.43 -12.10 16.39
CA ASN A 267 13.23 -12.57 17.08
C ASN A 267 11.97 -12.56 16.21
N PHE A 268 12.07 -12.15 14.96
CA PHE A 268 10.99 -12.05 14.00
C PHE A 268 11.33 -12.90 12.76
N LYS A 269 10.51 -13.90 12.48
CA LYS A 269 10.61 -14.70 11.26
C LYS A 269 10.16 -13.84 10.07
N GLU A 270 11.10 -13.21 9.39
CA GLU A 270 10.79 -12.60 8.08
C GLU A 270 10.74 -13.69 7.01
N ALA A 271 9.65 -13.75 6.26
CA ALA A 271 9.53 -14.63 5.12
C ALA A 271 10.66 -14.38 4.10
N ARG A 272 11.26 -15.44 3.58
CA ARG A 272 12.32 -15.34 2.55
C ARG A 272 11.74 -15.07 1.18
N LEU A 273 10.63 -15.73 0.87
CA LEU A 273 9.96 -15.65 -0.43
C LEU A 273 8.48 -15.41 -0.23
N LEU A 274 7.96 -14.39 -0.91
CA LEU A 274 6.54 -14.11 -1.03
C LEU A 274 6.32 -13.39 -2.36
N LYS A 275 5.63 -14.04 -3.28
CA LYS A 275 5.30 -13.51 -4.60
C LYS A 275 3.79 -13.57 -4.81
N LEU A 276 3.26 -12.66 -5.60
CA LEU A 276 1.89 -12.69 -6.07
C LEU A 276 1.83 -13.15 -7.53
N ASN A 277 0.87 -14.01 -7.85
CA ASN A 277 0.44 -14.22 -9.22
C ASN A 277 -0.57 -13.13 -9.56
N CYS A 278 -0.38 -12.45 -10.68
CA CYS A 278 -1.23 -11.33 -11.13
C CYS A 278 -1.92 -11.62 -12.46
N ASP A 279 -1.98 -12.88 -12.89
CA ASP A 279 -2.58 -13.27 -14.17
C ASP A 279 -4.04 -12.86 -14.26
N LYS A 280 -4.79 -12.97 -13.14
CA LYS A 280 -6.17 -12.51 -13.06
C LYS A 280 -6.31 -11.01 -13.36
N ALA A 281 -5.48 -10.17 -12.75
CA ALA A 281 -5.51 -8.72 -12.97
C ALA A 281 -5.08 -8.38 -14.41
N ASN A 282 -4.11 -9.12 -14.95
CA ASN A 282 -3.67 -8.97 -16.32
C ASN A 282 -4.79 -9.29 -17.31
N GLU A 283 -5.44 -10.44 -17.18
CA GLU A 283 -6.45 -10.93 -18.12
C GLU A 283 -7.75 -10.11 -18.05
N TYR A 284 -8.31 -9.95 -16.86
CA TYR A 284 -9.66 -9.38 -16.71
C TYR A 284 -9.69 -7.86 -16.55
N LEU A 285 -8.62 -7.25 -16.00
CA LEU A 285 -8.54 -5.79 -15.84
C LEU A 285 -7.68 -5.13 -16.93
N ASN A 286 -6.99 -5.91 -17.76
CA ASN A 286 -5.93 -5.41 -18.66
C ASN A 286 -4.88 -4.57 -17.90
N TRP A 287 -4.60 -4.97 -16.64
CA TRP A 287 -3.62 -4.31 -15.80
C TRP A 287 -2.31 -5.09 -15.75
N LYS A 288 -1.23 -4.38 -16.04
CA LYS A 288 0.15 -4.86 -15.84
C LYS A 288 0.96 -3.75 -15.19
N PRO A 289 1.93 -4.09 -14.32
CA PRO A 289 2.87 -3.08 -13.82
C PRO A 289 3.61 -2.45 -15.00
N LYS A 290 3.69 -1.13 -15.01
CA LYS A 290 4.32 -0.35 -16.08
C LYS A 290 5.77 0.02 -15.78
N LEU A 291 6.20 -0.20 -14.54
CA LEU A 291 7.54 0.13 -14.06
C LEU A 291 8.30 -1.14 -13.73
N THR A 292 9.51 -1.26 -14.26
CA THR A 292 10.47 -2.26 -13.83
C THR A 292 10.93 -1.99 -12.40
N SER A 293 11.51 -2.98 -11.73
CA SER A 293 12.08 -2.81 -10.39
C SER A 293 13.16 -1.71 -10.36
N THR A 294 13.97 -1.61 -11.41
CA THR A 294 14.98 -0.55 -11.56
C THR A 294 14.34 0.84 -11.68
N GLU A 295 13.33 0.99 -12.55
CA GLU A 295 12.59 2.25 -12.69
C GLU A 295 11.90 2.65 -11.39
N SER A 296 11.33 1.69 -10.67
CA SER A 296 10.68 1.89 -9.37
C SER A 296 11.63 2.50 -8.34
N ILE A 297 12.85 1.94 -8.22
CA ILE A 297 13.87 2.43 -7.30
C ILE A 297 14.39 3.81 -7.75
N ASN A 298 14.60 4.01 -9.05
CA ASN A 298 15.07 5.29 -9.58
C ASN A 298 14.04 6.40 -9.37
N LEU A 299 12.78 6.16 -9.69
CA LEU A 299 11.71 7.15 -9.53
C LEU A 299 11.52 7.54 -8.05
N THR A 300 11.61 6.54 -7.14
CA THR A 300 11.62 6.78 -5.69
C THR A 300 12.81 7.64 -5.27
N SER A 301 14.02 7.30 -5.73
CA SER A 301 15.25 8.05 -5.42
C SER A 301 15.18 9.50 -5.92
N ASP A 302 14.68 9.70 -7.14
CA ASP A 302 14.56 11.03 -7.76
C ASP A 302 13.61 11.94 -6.96
N TRP A 303 12.52 11.37 -6.40
CA TRP A 303 11.62 12.10 -5.53
C TRP A 303 12.35 12.62 -4.28
N TYR A 304 13.10 11.75 -3.58
CA TYR A 304 13.86 12.18 -2.40
C TYR A 304 15.00 13.14 -2.75
N LYS A 305 15.63 12.96 -3.89
CA LYS A 305 16.63 13.90 -4.41
C LYS A 305 16.04 15.31 -4.58
N SER A 306 14.89 15.41 -5.21
CA SER A 306 14.15 16.67 -5.35
C SER A 306 13.76 17.27 -4.01
N TYR A 307 13.37 16.45 -3.04
CA TYR A 307 13.06 16.87 -1.68
C TYR A 307 14.28 17.49 -0.98
N PHE A 308 15.46 16.86 -1.07
CA PHE A 308 16.70 17.41 -0.50
C PHE A 308 17.14 18.70 -1.18
N TYR A 309 16.87 18.86 -2.46
CA TYR A 309 17.10 20.12 -3.18
C TYR A 309 16.01 21.17 -2.94
N LYS A 310 15.08 20.92 -1.99
CA LYS A 310 14.00 21.84 -1.60
C LYS A 310 13.14 22.31 -2.78
N LYS A 311 12.93 21.46 -3.79
CA LYS A 311 12.04 21.74 -4.89
C LYS A 311 10.57 21.78 -4.43
N ASP A 312 9.68 22.32 -5.26
CA ASP A 312 8.23 22.17 -5.02
C ASP A 312 7.79 20.73 -5.21
N MET A 313 7.59 20.03 -4.10
CA MET A 313 7.30 18.59 -4.11
C MET A 313 5.90 18.27 -4.66
N PHE A 314 4.97 19.22 -4.66
CA PHE A 314 3.68 19.04 -5.31
C PHE A 314 3.86 18.91 -6.83
N THR A 315 4.57 19.84 -7.43
CA THR A 315 4.90 19.85 -8.87
C THR A 315 5.75 18.62 -9.23
N GLU A 316 6.78 18.28 -8.45
CA GLU A 316 7.61 17.09 -8.70
C GLU A 316 6.78 15.80 -8.68
N THR A 317 5.85 15.66 -7.72
CA THR A 317 4.97 14.50 -7.65
C THR A 317 3.98 14.46 -8.82
N GLN A 318 3.44 15.62 -9.22
CA GLN A 318 2.58 15.70 -10.41
C GLN A 318 3.34 15.31 -11.69
N ASN A 319 4.58 15.74 -11.83
CA ASN A 319 5.41 15.38 -12.99
C ASN A 319 5.69 13.89 -13.06
N GLN A 320 5.96 13.23 -11.92
CA GLN A 320 6.10 11.79 -11.86
C GLN A 320 4.79 11.07 -12.26
N ILE A 321 3.66 11.54 -11.76
CA ILE A 321 2.34 10.99 -12.14
C ILE A 321 2.09 11.18 -13.64
N LYS A 322 2.30 12.37 -14.19
CA LYS A 322 2.11 12.63 -15.63
C LYS A 322 3.00 11.72 -16.49
N LYS A 323 4.29 11.59 -16.13
CA LYS A 323 5.22 10.69 -16.83
C LYS A 323 4.77 9.23 -16.76
N TYR A 324 4.24 8.80 -15.62
CA TYR A 324 3.73 7.45 -15.45
C TYR A 324 2.47 7.21 -16.30
N LEU A 325 1.52 8.16 -16.32
CA LEU A 325 0.27 8.04 -17.09
C LEU A 325 0.51 7.91 -18.60
N LYS A 326 1.55 8.57 -19.13
CA LYS A 326 1.97 8.39 -20.54
C LYS A 326 2.32 6.93 -20.91
N LYS A 327 2.60 6.05 -19.94
CA LYS A 327 2.81 4.62 -20.20
C LYS A 327 1.50 3.85 -20.41
N TYR A 328 0.34 4.51 -20.26
CA TYR A 328 -0.99 3.96 -20.53
C TYR A 328 -1.60 4.49 -21.85
N GLU A 329 -0.98 5.51 -22.43
CA GLU A 329 -1.25 6.00 -23.79
C GLU A 329 -0.56 5.08 -24.83
#